data_7a284bc665d5b8842e030e437f1fd77a
#
_entry.id   7a284bc665d5b8842e030e437f1fd77a
#
_cell.length_a   1.000
_cell.length_b   1.000
_cell.length_c   1.000
_cell.angle_alpha   90.00
_cell.angle_beta   90.00
_cell.angle_gamma   90.00
#
_symmetry.space_group_name_H-M   'P 1'
#
loop_
_entity.id
_entity.type
_entity.pdbx_description
1 polymer ?
#
loop_
_entity_poly.entity_id
_entity_poly.type
_entity_poly.pdbx_seq_one_letter_code
_entity_poly.pdbx_strand_id
1 'polypeptide(L)'
;MKKMLLVLALMMSAMTMAAQENVNTNNTDAPILLERIGNTYYYNNLAMNQKECDAFLAQNNLPIYKEFHSGYKLQKKGWWLLGAGLGLEVTGSVLSIAAAFAPSEAAMATMLGLGITSIIVGTSCEIACIPVLAIGYTRMHDSVDYYHISQKNKKQTASLNLTASQNGIGLALNF
;
A
#
# COMPACT_ATOMS: atom_id res chain seq x y z
N MET A 1 -0.81 -33.70 -9.42
CA MET A 1 -0.81 -33.16 -8.06
C MET A 1 0.53 -32.58 -7.63
N LYS A 2 1.69 -33.26 -7.74
CA LYS A 2 3.02 -32.71 -7.34
C LYS A 2 3.42 -31.41 -8.05
N LYS A 3 3.08 -31.23 -9.34
CA LYS A 3 3.42 -30.04 -10.12
C LYS A 3 2.60 -28.79 -9.69
N MET A 4 1.37 -28.96 -9.23
CA MET A 4 0.51 -27.87 -8.76
C MET A 4 0.97 -27.32 -7.39
N LEU A 5 1.45 -28.23 -6.51
CA LEU A 5 2.00 -27.85 -5.21
C LEU A 5 3.29 -27.03 -5.35
N LEU A 6 4.08 -27.33 -6.38
CA LEU A 6 5.34 -26.62 -6.68
C LEU A 6 5.11 -25.21 -7.18
N VAL A 7 4.08 -24.98 -8.00
CA VAL A 7 3.68 -23.66 -8.47
C VAL A 7 3.13 -22.79 -7.33
N LEU A 8 2.34 -23.39 -6.42
CA LEU A 8 1.82 -22.70 -5.23
C LEU A 8 2.95 -22.31 -4.27
N ALA A 9 3.93 -23.20 -4.08
CA ALA A 9 5.12 -22.91 -3.27
C ALA A 9 6.01 -21.81 -3.87
N LEU A 10 6.12 -21.76 -5.22
CA LEU A 10 6.88 -20.73 -5.92
C LEU A 10 6.20 -19.35 -5.83
N MET A 11 4.88 -19.29 -5.86
CA MET A 11 4.13 -18.04 -5.69
C MET A 11 4.21 -17.51 -4.26
N MET A 12 4.24 -18.39 -3.26
CA MET A 12 4.41 -17.96 -1.86
C MET A 12 5.84 -17.48 -1.56
N SER A 13 6.87 -18.02 -2.22
CA SER A 13 8.27 -17.59 -2.02
C SER A 13 8.58 -16.25 -2.68
N ALA A 14 7.86 -15.86 -3.74
CA ALA A 14 8.05 -14.56 -4.39
C ALA A 14 7.54 -13.37 -3.54
N MET A 15 6.64 -13.61 -2.59
CA MET A 15 6.11 -12.56 -1.70
C MET A 15 7.01 -12.25 -0.50
N THR A 16 7.99 -13.09 -0.19
CA THR A 16 8.84 -12.90 1.00
C THR A 16 10.17 -12.20 0.75
N MET A 17 10.55 -11.92 -0.49
CA MET A 17 11.85 -11.31 -0.83
C MET A 17 11.87 -9.78 -0.91
N ALA A 18 10.80 -9.06 -0.60
CA ALA A 18 10.73 -7.60 -0.72
C ALA A 18 10.98 -6.84 0.60
N ALA A 19 11.62 -7.43 1.59
CA ALA A 19 11.79 -6.75 2.88
C ALA A 19 13.20 -6.97 3.46
N GLN A 20 14.20 -6.28 2.92
CA GLN A 20 15.38 -5.87 3.70
C GLN A 20 16.26 -4.92 2.87
N GLU A 21 15.94 -3.65 2.91
CA GLU A 21 16.88 -2.61 2.53
C GLU A 21 17.43 -1.96 3.80
N ASN A 22 18.74 -2.09 3.98
CA ASN A 22 19.50 -1.61 5.14
C ASN A 22 19.51 -0.08 5.14
N VAL A 23 18.83 0.53 6.09
CA VAL A 23 18.83 1.98 6.32
C VAL A 23 20.05 2.35 7.14
N ASN A 24 21.03 2.97 6.49
CA ASN A 24 22.16 3.60 7.16
C ASN A 24 21.73 5.01 7.63
N THR A 25 21.35 5.13 8.92
CA THR A 25 20.91 6.38 9.53
C THR A 25 22.07 7.05 10.25
N ASN A 26 22.75 7.97 9.57
CA ASN A 26 23.55 8.99 10.22
C ASN A 26 23.27 10.35 9.60
N ASN A 27 22.30 11.07 10.15
CA ASN A 27 22.21 12.54 10.06
C ASN A 27 21.31 13.08 11.16
N THR A 28 21.95 13.46 12.25
CA THR A 28 21.39 14.07 13.45
C THR A 28 21.38 15.58 13.28
N ASP A 29 20.48 16.22 12.55
CA ASP A 29 20.19 17.67 12.68
C ASP A 29 19.19 18.21 11.62
N ALA A 30 18.43 17.33 10.97
CA ALA A 30 17.37 17.81 10.09
C ALA A 30 16.02 17.81 10.84
N PRO A 31 15.19 18.85 10.65
CA PRO A 31 13.85 18.82 11.22
C PRO A 31 13.05 17.67 10.62
N ILE A 32 12.42 17.06 11.52
CA ILE A 32 11.60 15.88 11.52
C ILE A 32 10.60 15.90 10.35
N LEU A 33 10.98 15.26 9.28
CA LEU A 33 10.14 15.13 8.08
C LEU A 33 9.52 13.72 8.08
N LEU A 34 8.26 13.66 7.69
CA LEU A 34 7.65 12.38 7.35
C LEU A 34 8.30 11.87 6.07
N GLU A 35 8.94 10.72 6.15
CA GLU A 35 9.70 10.12 5.06
C GLU A 35 9.19 8.70 4.80
N ARG A 36 9.31 8.26 3.56
CA ARG A 36 9.00 6.90 3.16
C ARG A 36 10.24 6.20 2.63
N ILE A 37 10.52 5.02 3.17
CA ILE A 37 11.59 4.15 2.67
C ILE A 37 10.96 2.79 2.36
N GLY A 38 10.90 2.44 1.08
CA GLY A 38 10.19 1.24 0.64
C GLY A 38 8.69 1.31 1.01
N ASN A 39 8.23 0.35 1.78
CA ASN A 39 6.84 0.25 2.26
C ASN A 39 6.62 0.76 3.69
N THR A 40 7.66 1.34 4.31
CA THR A 40 7.62 1.81 5.70
C THR A 40 7.65 3.33 5.73
N TYR A 41 6.84 3.90 6.61
CA TYR A 41 6.80 5.34 6.85
C TYR A 41 7.60 5.66 8.10
N TYR A 42 8.35 6.75 8.06
CA TYR A 42 9.21 7.17 9.17
C TYR A 42 8.85 8.58 9.60
N TYR A 43 8.71 8.77 10.89
CA TYR A 43 8.58 10.08 11.53
C TYR A 43 9.53 10.14 12.71
N ASN A 44 10.44 11.09 12.73
CA ASN A 44 11.51 11.16 13.76
C ASN A 44 12.35 9.89 13.88
N ASN A 45 12.69 9.25 12.77
CA ASN A 45 13.37 7.95 12.74
C ASN A 45 12.58 6.79 13.38
N LEU A 46 11.33 7.02 13.78
CA LEU A 46 10.42 5.97 14.24
C LEU A 46 9.66 5.40 13.06
N ALA A 47 9.84 4.10 12.84
CA ALA A 47 9.09 3.39 11.82
C ALA A 47 7.62 3.27 12.21
N MET A 48 6.74 3.59 11.30
CA MET A 48 5.28 3.48 11.45
C MET A 48 4.71 2.57 10.37
N ASN A 49 3.76 1.74 10.75
CA ASN A 49 2.97 1.00 9.77
C ASN A 49 1.90 1.93 9.14
N GLN A 50 1.25 1.45 8.09
CA GLN A 50 0.25 2.25 7.34
C GLN A 50 -0.90 2.75 8.23
N LYS A 51 -1.36 1.95 9.19
CA LYS A 51 -2.44 2.31 10.11
C LYS A 51 -1.99 3.37 11.12
N GLU A 52 -0.78 3.26 11.62
CA GLU A 52 -0.18 4.24 12.53
C GLU A 52 0.08 5.56 11.82
N CYS A 53 0.56 5.51 10.58
CA CYS A 53 0.75 6.68 9.74
C CYS A 53 -0.60 7.39 9.49
N ASP A 54 -1.65 6.65 9.14
CA ASP A 54 -3.00 7.20 8.94
C ASP A 54 -3.53 7.91 10.20
N ALA A 55 -3.38 7.28 11.37
CA ALA A 55 -3.75 7.86 12.65
C ALA A 55 -2.92 9.11 12.99
N PHE A 56 -1.62 9.06 12.75
CA PHE A 56 -0.70 10.19 12.97
C PHE A 56 -1.07 11.39 12.10
N LEU A 57 -1.35 11.17 10.80
CA LEU A 57 -1.77 12.21 9.88
C LEU A 57 -3.11 12.84 10.29
N ALA A 58 -4.05 12.02 10.78
CA ALA A 58 -5.33 12.50 11.31
C ALA A 58 -5.17 13.37 12.55
N GLN A 59 -4.37 12.91 13.54
CA GLN A 59 -4.15 13.62 14.80
C GLN A 59 -3.48 14.97 14.60
N ASN A 60 -2.56 15.07 13.65
CA ASN A 60 -1.82 16.30 13.38
C ASN A 60 -2.49 17.18 12.30
N ASN A 61 -3.69 16.83 11.82
CA ASN A 61 -4.43 17.58 10.80
C ASN A 61 -3.59 17.93 9.57
N LEU A 62 -2.72 17.00 9.13
CA LEU A 62 -1.82 17.26 8.02
C LEU A 62 -2.58 17.32 6.69
N PRO A 63 -2.20 18.23 5.77
CA PRO A 63 -2.95 18.46 4.53
C PRO A 63 -3.05 17.24 3.64
N ILE A 64 -2.09 16.32 3.75
CA ILE A 64 -2.04 15.07 2.97
C ILE A 64 -2.94 13.96 3.53
N TYR A 65 -3.50 14.13 4.74
CA TYR A 65 -4.32 13.10 5.39
C TYR A 65 -5.42 12.57 4.49
N LYS A 66 -6.15 13.46 3.81
CA LYS A 66 -7.30 13.08 2.99
C LYS A 66 -6.93 12.13 1.86
N GLU A 67 -5.81 12.38 1.19
CA GLU A 67 -5.33 11.56 0.10
C GLU A 67 -4.75 10.25 0.58
N PHE A 68 -3.91 10.29 1.61
CA PHE A 68 -3.37 9.10 2.25
C PHE A 68 -4.48 8.17 2.74
N HIS A 69 -5.45 8.71 3.48
CA HIS A 69 -6.58 7.94 4.02
C HIS A 69 -7.44 7.32 2.92
N SER A 70 -7.65 8.03 1.81
CA SER A 70 -8.38 7.49 0.67
C SER A 70 -7.63 6.31 0.03
N GLY A 71 -6.30 6.41 -0.12
CA GLY A 71 -5.43 5.35 -0.58
C GLY A 71 -5.45 4.13 0.36
N TYR A 72 -5.34 4.36 1.67
CA TYR A 72 -5.42 3.33 2.70
C TYR A 72 -6.75 2.58 2.69
N LYS A 73 -7.87 3.28 2.54
CA LYS A 73 -9.20 2.64 2.37
C LYS A 73 -9.30 1.80 1.10
N LEU A 74 -8.75 2.30 -0.02
CA LEU A 74 -8.73 1.57 -1.28
C LEU A 74 -7.90 0.28 -1.14
N GLN A 75 -6.72 0.37 -0.57
CA GLN A 75 -5.88 -0.80 -0.30
C GLN A 75 -6.60 -1.84 0.55
N LYS A 76 -7.24 -1.42 1.64
CA LYS A 76 -8.02 -2.32 2.50
C LYS A 76 -9.15 -3.01 1.75
N LYS A 77 -9.86 -2.29 0.85
CA LYS A 77 -10.88 -2.86 -0.03
C LYS A 77 -10.28 -3.86 -1.02
N GLY A 78 -9.11 -3.56 -1.58
CA GLY A 78 -8.40 -4.47 -2.49
C GLY A 78 -8.02 -5.78 -1.81
N TRP A 79 -7.48 -5.74 -0.60
CA TRP A 79 -7.18 -6.94 0.19
C TRP A 79 -8.44 -7.76 0.53
N TRP A 80 -9.54 -7.08 0.80
CA TRP A 80 -10.83 -7.74 1.05
C TRP A 80 -11.34 -8.46 -0.21
N LEU A 81 -11.20 -7.81 -1.37
CA LEU A 81 -11.60 -8.36 -2.65
C LEU A 81 -10.77 -9.60 -3.01
N LEU A 82 -9.45 -9.54 -2.77
CA LEU A 82 -8.54 -10.67 -2.96
C LEU A 82 -8.92 -11.85 -2.06
N GLY A 83 -9.17 -11.60 -0.78
CA GLY A 83 -9.58 -12.65 0.17
C GLY A 83 -10.91 -13.29 -0.20
N ALA A 84 -11.87 -12.50 -0.67
CA ALA A 84 -13.16 -13.00 -1.15
C ALA A 84 -13.00 -13.84 -2.43
N GLY A 85 -12.16 -13.40 -3.37
CA GLY A 85 -11.85 -14.13 -4.60
C GLY A 85 -11.26 -15.50 -4.31
N LEU A 86 -10.20 -15.56 -3.52
CA LEU A 86 -9.57 -16.81 -3.09
C LEU A 86 -10.55 -17.74 -2.35
N GLY A 87 -11.39 -17.18 -1.48
CA GLY A 87 -12.43 -17.96 -0.79
C GLY A 87 -13.41 -18.62 -1.75
N LEU A 88 -13.85 -17.90 -2.78
CA LEU A 88 -14.74 -18.43 -3.81
C LEU A 88 -14.05 -19.50 -4.68
N GLU A 89 -12.79 -19.35 -5.02
CA GLU A 89 -12.03 -20.33 -5.79
C GLU A 89 -11.85 -21.64 -5.02
N VAL A 90 -11.47 -21.55 -3.73
CA VAL A 90 -11.36 -22.73 -2.88
C VAL A 90 -12.69 -23.44 -2.74
N THR A 91 -13.77 -22.70 -2.49
CA THR A 91 -15.12 -23.25 -2.36
C THR A 91 -15.57 -23.88 -3.66
N GLY A 92 -15.35 -23.23 -4.79
CA GLY A 92 -15.68 -23.74 -6.11
C GLY A 92 -14.92 -25.01 -6.47
N SER A 93 -13.64 -25.07 -6.10
CA SER A 93 -12.81 -26.27 -6.30
C SER A 93 -13.30 -27.47 -5.47
N VAL A 94 -13.66 -27.22 -4.20
CA VAL A 94 -14.23 -28.25 -3.33
C VAL A 94 -15.56 -28.77 -3.87
N LEU A 95 -16.44 -27.89 -4.31
CA LEU A 95 -17.73 -28.27 -4.90
C LEU A 95 -17.54 -29.07 -6.19
N SER A 96 -16.57 -28.71 -7.03
CA SER A 96 -16.27 -29.42 -8.26
C SER A 96 -15.73 -30.83 -8.01
N ILE A 97 -14.93 -31.01 -6.95
CA ILE A 97 -14.45 -32.32 -6.53
C ILE A 97 -15.58 -33.14 -5.92
N ALA A 98 -16.42 -32.53 -5.06
CA ALA A 98 -17.55 -33.19 -4.43
C ALA A 98 -18.60 -33.67 -5.46
N ALA A 99 -18.72 -33.00 -6.59
CA ALA A 99 -19.59 -33.40 -7.69
C ALA A 99 -19.28 -34.81 -8.23
N ALA A 100 -18.00 -35.23 -8.19
CA ALA A 100 -17.60 -36.58 -8.60
C ALA A 100 -18.17 -37.69 -7.69
N PHE A 101 -18.64 -37.37 -6.49
CA PHE A 101 -19.22 -38.28 -5.51
C PHE A 101 -20.72 -38.07 -5.35
N ALA A 102 -21.34 -37.27 -6.22
CA ALA A 102 -22.77 -36.95 -6.12
C ALA A 102 -23.64 -38.20 -6.36
N PRO A 103 -24.74 -38.37 -5.62
CA PRO A 103 -25.59 -39.56 -5.70
C PRO A 103 -26.47 -39.61 -6.94
N SER A 104 -26.59 -38.52 -7.68
CA SER A 104 -27.41 -38.44 -8.91
C SER A 104 -26.79 -37.50 -9.93
N GLU A 105 -27.08 -37.71 -11.20
CA GLU A 105 -26.62 -36.83 -12.30
C GLU A 105 -27.09 -35.39 -12.16
N ALA A 106 -28.29 -35.16 -11.66
CA ALA A 106 -28.81 -33.81 -11.39
C ALA A 106 -28.02 -33.11 -10.28
N ALA A 107 -27.65 -33.83 -9.21
CA ALA A 107 -26.83 -33.27 -8.12
C ALA A 107 -25.42 -32.99 -8.63
N MET A 108 -24.83 -33.88 -9.43
CA MET A 108 -23.53 -33.69 -10.07
C MET A 108 -23.52 -32.41 -10.92
N ALA A 109 -24.48 -32.27 -11.85
CA ALA A 109 -24.56 -31.12 -12.72
C ALA A 109 -24.72 -29.78 -11.94
N THR A 110 -25.52 -29.79 -10.88
CA THR A 110 -25.71 -28.61 -10.02
C THR A 110 -24.43 -28.22 -9.28
N MET A 111 -23.74 -29.20 -8.68
CA MET A 111 -22.48 -28.96 -7.95
C MET A 111 -21.36 -28.49 -8.86
N LEU A 112 -21.24 -29.08 -10.06
CA LEU A 112 -20.27 -28.63 -11.07
C LEU A 112 -20.59 -27.21 -11.56
N GLY A 113 -21.84 -26.90 -11.84
CA GLY A 113 -22.28 -25.58 -12.28
C GLY A 113 -21.94 -24.51 -11.23
N LEU A 114 -22.29 -24.76 -9.96
CA LEU A 114 -21.96 -23.85 -8.85
C LEU A 114 -20.44 -23.74 -8.63
N GLY A 115 -19.72 -24.85 -8.70
CA GLY A 115 -18.26 -24.87 -8.54
C GLY A 115 -17.55 -24.03 -9.59
N ILE A 116 -17.88 -24.26 -10.87
CA ILE A 116 -17.28 -23.51 -11.98
C ILE A 116 -17.65 -22.02 -11.92
N THR A 117 -18.90 -21.70 -11.62
CA THR A 117 -19.35 -20.31 -11.48
C THR A 117 -18.59 -19.60 -10.35
N SER A 118 -18.41 -20.26 -9.20
CA SER A 118 -17.65 -19.72 -8.07
C SER A 118 -16.18 -19.44 -8.43
N ILE A 119 -15.54 -20.34 -9.18
CA ILE A 119 -14.15 -20.14 -9.65
C ILE A 119 -14.08 -18.93 -10.59
N ILE A 120 -14.99 -18.82 -11.56
CA ILE A 120 -14.99 -17.69 -12.52
C ILE A 120 -15.18 -16.36 -11.80
N VAL A 121 -16.10 -16.29 -10.83
CA VAL A 121 -16.34 -15.08 -10.03
C VAL A 121 -15.13 -14.78 -9.15
N GLY A 122 -14.53 -15.80 -8.51
CA GLY A 122 -13.33 -15.66 -7.69
C GLY A 122 -12.17 -15.06 -8.48
N THR A 123 -11.82 -15.65 -9.62
CA THR A 123 -10.77 -15.15 -10.52
C THR A 123 -11.06 -13.72 -11.01
N SER A 124 -12.31 -13.39 -11.30
CA SER A 124 -12.69 -12.03 -11.69
C SER A 124 -12.45 -11.02 -10.56
N CYS A 125 -12.72 -11.39 -9.31
CA CYS A 125 -12.42 -10.56 -8.13
C CYS A 125 -10.92 -10.36 -7.96
N GLU A 126 -10.10 -11.39 -8.18
CA GLU A 126 -8.64 -11.31 -8.09
C GLU A 126 -8.06 -10.37 -9.15
N ILE A 127 -8.52 -10.48 -10.39
CA ILE A 127 -8.09 -9.57 -11.44
C ILE A 127 -8.49 -8.12 -11.11
N ALA A 128 -9.69 -7.91 -10.59
CA ALA A 128 -10.17 -6.58 -10.22
C ALA A 128 -9.44 -5.99 -9.01
N CYS A 129 -8.88 -6.81 -8.10
CA CYS A 129 -8.16 -6.31 -6.94
C CYS A 129 -6.81 -5.66 -7.30
N ILE A 130 -6.15 -6.09 -8.39
CA ILE A 130 -4.83 -5.59 -8.80
C ILE A 130 -4.83 -4.07 -9.00
N PRO A 131 -5.68 -3.48 -9.88
CA PRO A 131 -5.71 -2.03 -10.05
C PRO A 131 -6.15 -1.29 -8.79
N VAL A 132 -7.04 -1.87 -7.98
CA VAL A 132 -7.49 -1.25 -6.72
C VAL A 132 -6.33 -1.15 -5.72
N LEU A 133 -5.56 -2.21 -5.56
CA LEU A 133 -4.36 -2.22 -4.73
C LEU A 133 -3.30 -1.25 -5.25
N ALA A 134 -3.00 -1.28 -6.56
CA ALA A 134 -2.02 -0.41 -7.18
C ALA A 134 -2.37 1.07 -6.95
N ILE A 135 -3.60 1.50 -7.23
CA ILE A 135 -4.05 2.88 -7.01
C ILE A 135 -4.01 3.23 -5.52
N GLY A 136 -4.40 2.31 -4.63
CA GLY A 136 -4.33 2.52 -3.18
C GLY A 136 -2.91 2.79 -2.71
N TYR A 137 -1.95 1.97 -3.12
CA TYR A 137 -0.53 2.15 -2.79
C TYR A 137 0.04 3.44 -3.37
N THR A 138 -0.19 3.71 -4.67
CA THR A 138 0.31 4.92 -5.32
C THR A 138 -0.17 6.17 -4.61
N ARG A 139 -1.46 6.27 -4.28
CA ARG A 139 -2.00 7.45 -3.56
C ARG A 139 -1.36 7.66 -2.19
N MET A 140 -1.14 6.59 -1.43
CA MET A 140 -0.46 6.71 -0.13
C MET A 140 1.00 7.14 -0.29
N HIS A 141 1.71 6.55 -1.24
CA HIS A 141 3.11 6.85 -1.48
C HIS A 141 3.29 8.29 -1.98
N ASP A 142 2.57 8.66 -3.03
CA ASP A 142 2.66 9.99 -3.64
C ASP A 142 2.30 11.10 -2.64
N SER A 143 1.31 10.88 -1.78
CA SER A 143 0.94 11.86 -0.77
C SER A 143 2.08 12.15 0.22
N VAL A 144 2.79 11.12 0.67
CA VAL A 144 3.93 11.26 1.60
C VAL A 144 5.14 11.85 0.88
N ASP A 145 5.46 11.39 -0.32
CA ASP A 145 6.58 11.88 -1.10
C ASP A 145 6.38 13.36 -1.47
N TYR A 146 5.17 13.75 -1.86
CA TYR A 146 4.81 15.15 -2.11
C TYR A 146 4.96 16.03 -0.86
N TYR A 147 4.51 15.53 0.29
CA TYR A 147 4.66 16.24 1.56
C TYR A 147 6.13 16.43 1.92
N HIS A 148 6.95 15.40 1.80
CA HIS A 148 8.39 15.46 2.05
C HIS A 148 9.07 16.53 1.17
N ILE A 149 8.80 16.52 -0.13
CA ILE A 149 9.34 17.50 -1.08
C ILE A 149 8.88 18.92 -0.74
N SER A 150 7.60 19.10 -0.41
CA SER A 150 7.04 20.41 -0.07
C SER A 150 7.66 21.00 1.20
N GLN A 151 7.95 20.19 2.19
CA GLN A 151 8.60 20.60 3.42
C GLN A 151 10.09 20.95 3.19
N LYS A 152 10.77 20.16 2.36
CA LYS A 152 12.16 20.43 1.97
C LYS A 152 12.26 21.76 1.23
N ASN A 153 11.37 22.03 0.29
CA ASN A 153 11.36 23.27 -0.48
C ASN A 153 11.02 24.51 0.38
N LYS A 154 10.16 24.39 1.39
CA LYS A 154 9.86 25.48 2.32
C LYS A 154 11.08 25.95 3.11
N LYS A 155 12.06 25.08 3.33
CA LYS A 155 13.32 25.43 4.03
C LYS A 155 14.34 26.11 3.13
N GLN A 156 14.25 25.88 1.83
CA GLN A 156 15.12 26.52 0.85
C GLN A 156 14.56 27.85 0.32
N THR A 157 13.49 28.39 0.93
CA THR A 157 13.01 29.74 0.56
C THR A 157 14.06 30.74 1.04
N ALA A 158 14.79 31.28 0.08
CA ALA A 158 15.71 32.39 0.30
C ALA A 158 14.96 33.54 1.00
N SER A 159 15.40 33.94 2.18
CA SER A 159 14.84 35.09 2.87
C SER A 159 15.62 36.33 2.53
N LEU A 160 14.93 37.35 1.99
CA LEU A 160 15.50 38.67 1.76
C LEU A 160 15.32 39.50 3.03
N ASN A 161 16.41 39.74 3.75
CA ASN A 161 16.41 40.55 4.96
C ASN A 161 17.00 41.94 4.68
N LEU A 162 16.29 42.96 5.11
CA LEU A 162 16.81 44.33 5.10
C LEU A 162 17.72 44.49 6.34
N THR A 163 19.01 44.66 6.11
CA THR A 163 20.00 44.88 7.19
C THR A 163 20.43 46.31 7.21
N ALA A 164 20.27 46.99 8.32
CA ALA A 164 20.82 48.30 8.54
C ALA A 164 22.14 48.15 9.31
N SER A 165 23.24 48.67 8.75
CA SER A 165 24.53 48.75 9.41
C SER A 165 24.96 50.22 9.52
N GLN A 166 25.96 50.52 10.34
CA GLN A 166 26.49 51.90 10.49
C GLN A 166 26.96 52.49 9.16
N ASN A 167 27.17 51.69 8.11
CA ASN A 167 27.65 52.13 6.81
C ASN A 167 26.59 52.16 5.74
N GLY A 168 25.30 51.96 6.08
CA GLY A 168 24.20 52.01 5.15
C GLY A 168 23.18 50.89 5.31
N ILE A 169 22.15 50.94 4.46
CA ILE A 169 21.08 49.92 4.38
C ILE A 169 21.43 48.95 3.26
N GLY A 170 21.50 47.67 3.55
CA GLY A 170 21.80 46.61 2.59
C GLY A 170 20.70 45.53 2.56
N LEU A 171 20.62 44.79 1.46
CA LEU A 171 19.78 43.61 1.30
C LEU A 171 20.67 42.37 1.48
N ALA A 172 20.36 41.56 2.50
CA ALA A 172 21.04 40.28 2.69
C ALA A 172 20.11 39.14 2.20
N LEU A 173 20.64 38.32 1.30
CA LEU A 173 19.98 37.09 0.83
C LEU A 173 20.53 35.93 1.67
N ASN A 174 19.67 35.29 2.44
CA ASN A 174 20.01 34.06 3.16
C ASN A 174 19.39 32.88 2.36
N PHE A 175 20.24 31.90 2.04
CA PHE A 175 19.87 30.67 1.34
C PHE A 175 19.73 29.50 2.30
#